data_0d3bde0df905767bebf894dbccee7299
#
_entry.id   0d3bde0df905767bebf894dbccee7299
#
_cell.length_a   1.000
_cell.length_b   1.000
_cell.length_c   1.000
_cell.angle_alpha   90.00
_cell.angle_beta   90.00
_cell.angle_gamma   90.00
#
_symmetry.space_group_name_H-M   'P 1'
#
loop_
_entity.id
_entity.type
_entity.pdbx_description
1 polymer ?
#
loop_
_entity_poly.entity_id
_entity_poly.type
_entity_poly.pdbx_seq_one_letter_code
_entity_poly.pdbx_strand_id
1 'polypeptide(L)'
;MRKVLFLLMGLPWLATAWGKDTTEVVVPFAYGNLDQWITREIHESAIIGGETKLLYEIGPTEKIVSNDAFTNKGGSPWANSNVMAKVAGVVKTNTSVYPEKRGDGMCARMETRFESVKVFGLLDIEVIAAGSIFLGQVHEPIKGTKNPQAMLQSGIEFTKRPKAIRFDYKTKLASSTNRVRSTGFSRKTTIPGRDSIAVILLLQKRWEDKEGNVYSKRVGTMVQRYIQSTDGWVNEATYPI
;
A
#
# COMPACT_ATOMS: atom_id res chain seq x y z
N MET A 1 34.77 -75.23 29.46
CA MET A 1 34.80 -73.81 29.09
C MET A 1 33.42 -73.46 28.50
N ARG A 2 32.55 -72.80 29.33
CA ARG A 2 31.17 -72.38 28.90
C ARG A 2 31.23 -70.89 28.55
N LYS A 3 30.94 -70.58 27.30
CA LYS A 3 30.76 -69.16 26.81
C LYS A 3 29.34 -68.72 27.14
N VAL A 4 29.20 -67.69 27.96
CA VAL A 4 27.95 -67.02 28.23
C VAL A 4 27.78 -65.84 27.22
N LEU A 5 26.73 -65.89 26.40
CA LEU A 5 26.40 -64.85 25.43
C LEU A 5 25.40 -63.89 26.08
N PHE A 6 25.80 -62.64 26.33
CA PHE A 6 24.89 -61.59 26.79
C PHE A 6 24.20 -60.96 25.60
N LEU A 7 22.88 -61.14 25.49
CA LEU A 7 22.03 -60.48 24.52
C LEU A 7 21.55 -59.13 25.12
N LEU A 8 22.10 -58.01 24.63
CA LEU A 8 21.63 -56.66 24.97
C LEU A 8 20.40 -56.36 24.12
N MET A 9 19.23 -56.43 24.72
CA MET A 9 18.00 -55.89 24.13
C MET A 9 18.00 -54.34 24.22
N GLY A 10 18.26 -53.68 23.11
CA GLY A 10 18.07 -52.26 22.98
C GLY A 10 16.58 -51.96 22.89
N LEU A 11 16.03 -51.27 23.89
CA LEU A 11 14.69 -50.66 23.80
C LEU A 11 14.77 -49.45 22.85
N PRO A 12 13.89 -49.35 21.83
CA PRO A 12 13.79 -48.14 21.05
C PRO A 12 13.14 -47.05 21.91
N TRP A 13 13.89 -45.97 22.15
CA TRP A 13 13.32 -44.73 22.67
C TRP A 13 12.39 -44.15 21.61
N LEU A 14 11.08 -44.32 21.80
CA LEU A 14 10.06 -43.54 21.07
C LEU A 14 10.14 -42.13 21.60
N ALA A 15 10.88 -41.29 20.89
CA ALA A 15 10.81 -39.85 21.03
C ALA A 15 9.41 -39.41 20.48
N THR A 16 8.44 -39.28 21.38
CA THR A 16 7.20 -38.58 21.08
C THR A 16 7.55 -37.12 20.81
N ALA A 17 7.67 -36.75 19.54
CA ALA A 17 7.69 -35.37 19.14
C ALA A 17 6.33 -34.78 19.50
N TRP A 18 6.26 -34.04 20.59
CA TRP A 18 5.14 -33.19 20.92
C TRP A 18 5.16 -32.04 19.90
N GLY A 19 4.51 -32.25 18.77
CA GLY A 19 4.16 -31.17 17.87
C GLY A 19 3.24 -30.23 18.65
N LYS A 20 3.75 -29.05 18.99
CA LYS A 20 2.87 -27.95 19.37
C LYS A 20 2.01 -27.67 18.15
N ASP A 21 0.75 -28.07 18.20
CA ASP A 21 -0.28 -27.55 17.29
C ASP A 21 -0.34 -26.04 17.50
N THR A 22 0.45 -25.33 16.74
CA THR A 22 0.35 -23.87 16.66
C THR A 22 -0.78 -23.57 15.70
N THR A 23 -1.98 -23.42 16.22
CA THR A 23 -3.11 -22.86 15.47
C THR A 23 -2.70 -21.50 14.95
N GLU A 24 -2.65 -21.36 13.64
CA GLU A 24 -2.36 -20.10 12.99
C GLU A 24 -3.54 -19.16 13.19
N VAL A 25 -3.33 -18.02 13.84
CA VAL A 25 -4.38 -17.02 14.07
C VAL A 25 -4.23 -15.91 13.05
N VAL A 26 -5.20 -15.81 12.16
CA VAL A 26 -5.29 -14.70 11.18
C VAL A 26 -6.00 -13.52 11.85
N VAL A 27 -5.34 -12.37 11.82
CA VAL A 27 -5.88 -11.11 12.34
C VAL A 27 -6.10 -10.17 11.17
N PRO A 28 -7.35 -9.92 10.76
CA PRO A 28 -7.62 -9.00 9.66
C PRO A 28 -7.35 -7.55 10.08
N PHE A 29 -6.90 -6.73 9.12
CA PHE A 29 -6.93 -5.28 9.27
C PHE A 29 -8.37 -4.77 9.12
N ALA A 30 -8.72 -3.70 9.83
CA ALA A 30 -9.96 -3.02 9.59
C ALA A 30 -10.02 -2.58 8.11
N TYR A 31 -11.16 -2.81 7.46
CA TYR A 31 -11.36 -2.60 6.01
C TYR A 31 -10.34 -3.32 5.11
N GLY A 32 -9.65 -4.33 5.60
CA GLY A 32 -8.64 -5.08 4.83
C GLY A 32 -9.24 -5.99 3.74
N ASN A 33 -10.55 -6.27 3.77
CA ASN A 33 -11.30 -6.90 2.68
C ASN A 33 -11.54 -5.96 1.49
N LEU A 34 -11.36 -4.64 1.66
CA LEU A 34 -11.49 -3.60 0.63
C LEU A 34 -12.91 -3.52 0.00
N ASP A 35 -13.94 -3.92 0.73
CA ASP A 35 -15.33 -3.91 0.24
C ASP A 35 -16.01 -2.54 0.39
N GLN A 36 -15.51 -1.70 1.28
CA GLN A 36 -16.14 -0.43 1.62
C GLN A 36 -15.28 0.75 1.20
N TRP A 37 -15.92 1.73 0.56
CA TRP A 37 -15.26 2.88 -0.03
C TRP A 37 -16.02 4.18 0.21
N ILE A 38 -15.29 5.21 0.59
CA ILE A 38 -15.77 6.59 0.56
C ILE A 38 -15.56 7.11 -0.87
N THR A 39 -16.61 7.66 -1.47
CA THR A 39 -16.52 8.34 -2.76
C THR A 39 -16.54 9.84 -2.54
N ARG A 40 -15.47 10.52 -2.95
CA ARG A 40 -15.32 11.96 -2.88
C ARG A 40 -15.55 12.57 -4.25
N GLU A 41 -16.41 13.55 -4.33
CA GLU A 41 -16.70 14.31 -5.55
C GLU A 41 -16.08 15.69 -5.40
N ILE A 42 -15.13 16.01 -6.29
CA ILE A 42 -14.33 17.24 -6.22
C ILE A 42 -14.45 17.99 -7.56
N HIS A 43 -14.70 19.26 -7.49
CA HIS A 43 -14.70 20.14 -8.65
C HIS A 43 -13.30 20.72 -8.89
N GLU A 44 -12.67 20.35 -9.98
CA GLU A 44 -11.41 20.95 -10.40
C GLU A 44 -11.60 22.41 -10.82
N SER A 45 -10.54 23.21 -10.74
CA SER A 45 -10.62 24.63 -11.10
C SER A 45 -10.97 24.84 -12.55
N ALA A 46 -11.84 25.81 -12.84
CA ALA A 46 -12.31 26.14 -14.21
C ALA A 46 -11.16 26.42 -15.19
N ILE A 47 -10.04 27.00 -14.70
CA ILE A 47 -8.85 27.28 -15.49
C ILE A 47 -8.15 26.03 -16.08
N ILE A 48 -8.47 24.84 -15.56
CA ILE A 48 -7.96 23.55 -16.06
C ILE A 48 -9.09 22.65 -16.61
N GLY A 49 -10.27 23.24 -16.91
CA GLY A 49 -11.41 22.55 -17.48
C GLY A 49 -12.64 22.46 -16.59
N GLY A 50 -12.53 22.67 -15.27
CA GLY A 50 -13.67 22.71 -14.35
C GLY A 50 -14.41 21.37 -14.18
N GLU A 51 -13.76 20.25 -14.48
CA GLU A 51 -14.41 18.95 -14.41
C GLU A 51 -14.64 18.50 -12.99
N THR A 52 -15.72 17.76 -12.77
CA THR A 52 -15.95 17.03 -11.53
C THR A 52 -15.26 15.68 -11.58
N LYS A 53 -14.43 15.40 -10.60
CA LYS A 53 -13.67 14.15 -10.49
C LYS A 53 -14.07 13.37 -9.24
N LEU A 54 -13.98 12.05 -9.34
CA LEU A 54 -14.22 11.14 -8.22
C LEU A 54 -12.88 10.64 -7.66
N LEU A 55 -12.72 10.79 -6.37
CA LEU A 55 -11.65 10.17 -5.61
C LEU A 55 -12.27 9.10 -4.68
N TYR A 56 -11.52 8.05 -4.43
CA TYR A 56 -11.97 6.92 -3.62
C TYR A 56 -11.01 6.70 -2.46
N GLU A 57 -11.57 6.57 -1.26
CA GLU A 57 -10.81 6.24 -0.05
C GLU A 57 -11.32 4.92 0.52
N ILE A 58 -10.43 4.10 1.08
CA ILE A 58 -10.82 2.85 1.77
C ILE A 58 -11.37 3.22 3.14
N GLY A 59 -12.64 2.93 3.39
CA GLY A 59 -13.30 3.29 4.64
C GLY A 59 -14.81 3.06 4.60
N PRO A 60 -15.56 3.55 5.58
CA PRO A 60 -17.03 3.39 5.61
C PRO A 60 -17.66 3.90 4.32
N THR A 61 -18.63 3.17 3.80
CA THR A 61 -19.31 3.58 2.56
C THR A 61 -20.03 4.91 2.76
N GLU A 62 -19.51 5.95 2.12
CA GLU A 62 -20.00 7.32 2.21
C GLU A 62 -19.77 8.07 0.90
N LYS A 63 -20.61 9.09 0.62
CA LYS A 63 -20.39 10.03 -0.47
C LYS A 63 -20.17 11.43 0.11
N ILE A 64 -19.04 12.06 -0.25
CA ILE A 64 -18.66 13.40 0.18
C ILE A 64 -18.58 14.29 -1.08
N VAL A 65 -19.33 15.38 -1.11
CA VAL A 65 -19.28 16.39 -2.18
C VAL A 65 -18.70 17.66 -1.58
N SER A 66 -17.40 17.85 -1.74
CA SER A 66 -16.69 19.00 -1.18
C SER A 66 -15.29 19.12 -1.76
N ASN A 67 -14.83 20.36 -1.95
CA ASN A 67 -13.44 20.69 -2.23
C ASN A 67 -12.59 20.92 -0.97
N ASP A 68 -13.11 20.54 0.19
CA ASP A 68 -12.33 20.61 1.42
C ASP A 68 -11.29 19.48 1.45
N ALA A 69 -10.21 19.76 2.16
CA ALA A 69 -9.18 18.76 2.42
C ALA A 69 -9.78 17.53 3.10
N PHE A 70 -9.50 16.35 2.58
CA PHE A 70 -9.95 15.12 3.21
C PHE A 70 -9.20 14.91 4.52
N THR A 71 -9.96 14.65 5.55
CA THR A 71 -9.44 14.20 6.83
C THR A 71 -10.07 12.85 7.13
N ASN A 72 -9.25 11.83 7.29
CA ASN A 72 -9.74 10.55 7.78
C ASN A 72 -10.16 10.69 9.23
N LYS A 73 -11.47 10.85 9.46
CA LYS A 73 -12.07 11.10 10.79
C LYS A 73 -12.08 9.86 11.69
N GLY A 74 -11.26 8.88 11.39
CA GLY A 74 -11.18 7.64 12.14
C GLY A 74 -12.01 6.53 11.52
N GLY A 75 -11.66 5.33 11.84
CA GLY A 75 -12.33 4.14 11.35
C GLY A 75 -11.53 3.39 10.28
N SER A 76 -10.82 4.05 9.38
CA SER A 76 -9.96 3.35 8.41
C SER A 76 -8.48 3.60 8.72
N PRO A 77 -7.66 2.54 8.81
CA PRO A 77 -6.21 2.67 8.91
C PRO A 77 -5.54 2.89 7.55
N TRP A 78 -6.32 2.94 6.48
CA TRP A 78 -5.82 2.98 5.11
C TRP A 78 -5.79 4.39 4.54
N ALA A 79 -4.76 4.66 3.79
CA ALA A 79 -4.64 5.79 2.89
C ALA A 79 -4.21 5.30 1.50
N ASN A 80 -4.32 6.16 0.51
CA ASN A 80 -3.96 5.83 -0.86
C ASN A 80 -3.40 7.05 -1.61
N SER A 81 -3.06 6.85 -2.88
CA SER A 81 -2.50 7.87 -3.76
C SER A 81 -3.55 8.76 -4.45
N ASN A 82 -4.84 8.59 -4.13
CA ASN A 82 -5.87 9.51 -4.58
C ASN A 82 -5.78 10.78 -3.73
N VAL A 83 -5.53 11.91 -4.36
CA VAL A 83 -5.32 13.15 -3.62
C VAL A 83 -5.88 14.35 -4.37
N MET A 84 -6.30 15.33 -3.59
CA MET A 84 -6.56 16.67 -4.05
C MET A 84 -5.32 17.54 -3.82
N ALA A 85 -4.87 18.19 -4.88
CA ALA A 85 -3.81 19.18 -4.83
C ALA A 85 -4.38 20.59 -5.00
N LYS A 86 -3.81 21.57 -4.30
CA LYS A 86 -4.12 22.99 -4.48
C LYS A 86 -2.81 23.77 -4.58
N VAL A 87 -2.40 24.05 -5.82
CA VAL A 87 -1.15 24.73 -6.12
C VAL A 87 -1.46 26.08 -6.79
N ALA A 88 -0.95 27.16 -6.25
CA ALA A 88 -1.23 28.54 -6.71
C ALA A 88 -2.74 28.82 -6.88
N GLY A 89 -3.57 28.29 -6.00
CA GLY A 89 -5.03 28.42 -6.06
C GLY A 89 -5.74 27.47 -7.01
N VAL A 90 -5.03 26.74 -7.84
CA VAL A 90 -5.60 25.76 -8.78
C VAL A 90 -5.83 24.44 -8.07
N VAL A 91 -7.08 23.97 -8.05
CA VAL A 91 -7.47 22.67 -7.54
C VAL A 91 -7.36 21.63 -8.66
N LYS A 92 -6.57 20.59 -8.41
CA LYS A 92 -6.39 19.44 -9.29
C LYS A 92 -6.47 18.16 -8.48
N THR A 93 -7.01 17.12 -9.08
CA THR A 93 -7.10 15.79 -8.45
C THR A 93 -6.22 14.79 -9.17
N ASN A 94 -5.77 13.79 -8.44
CA ASN A 94 -5.22 12.55 -8.97
C ASN A 94 -6.05 11.38 -8.49
N THR A 95 -6.48 10.52 -9.42
CA THR A 95 -7.16 9.25 -9.10
C THR A 95 -6.41 8.12 -9.76
N SER A 96 -5.74 7.31 -8.96
CA SER A 96 -4.91 6.17 -9.39
C SER A 96 -5.26 4.87 -8.66
N VAL A 97 -6.22 4.95 -7.72
CA VAL A 97 -6.77 3.81 -6.97
C VAL A 97 -8.29 3.81 -7.10
N TYR A 98 -8.86 2.68 -7.42
CA TYR A 98 -10.28 2.53 -7.72
C TYR A 98 -10.87 1.31 -7.01
N PRO A 99 -12.12 1.38 -6.54
CA PRO A 99 -12.89 0.18 -6.23
C PRO A 99 -13.19 -0.61 -7.51
N GLU A 100 -12.89 -1.88 -7.52
CA GLU A 100 -13.19 -2.78 -8.63
C GLU A 100 -13.93 -4.02 -8.13
N LYS A 101 -14.90 -4.50 -8.90
CA LYS A 101 -15.69 -5.69 -8.53
C LYS A 101 -14.82 -6.94 -8.56
N ARG A 102 -14.92 -7.76 -7.51
CA ARG A 102 -14.29 -9.07 -7.40
C ARG A 102 -15.25 -10.06 -6.73
N GLY A 103 -15.80 -11.00 -7.50
CA GLY A 103 -16.83 -11.88 -7.02
C GLY A 103 -18.02 -11.10 -6.46
N ASP A 104 -18.43 -11.40 -5.23
CA ASP A 104 -19.51 -10.68 -4.52
C ASP A 104 -19.03 -9.41 -3.82
N GLY A 105 -17.73 -9.25 -3.63
CA GLY A 105 -17.11 -8.11 -2.97
C GLY A 105 -16.39 -7.15 -3.92
N MET A 106 -15.49 -6.36 -3.35
CA MET A 106 -14.67 -5.38 -4.05
C MET A 106 -13.19 -5.67 -3.82
N CYS A 107 -12.34 -5.02 -4.61
CA CYS A 107 -10.89 -4.95 -4.41
C CYS A 107 -10.38 -3.57 -4.76
N ALA A 108 -9.14 -3.28 -4.41
CA ALA A 108 -8.46 -2.06 -4.84
C ALA A 108 -7.70 -2.31 -6.14
N ARG A 109 -8.12 -1.64 -7.22
CA ARG A 109 -7.36 -1.56 -8.46
C ARG A 109 -6.43 -0.35 -8.42
N MET A 110 -5.15 -0.58 -8.53
CA MET A 110 -4.11 0.45 -8.53
C MET A 110 -3.48 0.57 -9.91
N GLU A 111 -3.33 1.79 -10.40
CA GLU A 111 -2.75 2.07 -11.71
C GLU A 111 -1.62 3.10 -11.61
N THR A 112 -0.59 2.95 -12.42
CA THR A 112 0.37 4.03 -12.66
C THR A 112 -0.10 4.88 -13.83
N ARG A 113 -0.19 6.19 -13.61
CA ARG A 113 -0.68 7.16 -14.58
C ARG A 113 0.29 8.33 -14.74
N PHE A 114 0.21 8.99 -15.89
CA PHE A 114 0.79 10.31 -16.06
C PHE A 114 -0.26 11.36 -15.75
N GLU A 115 0.06 12.22 -14.80
CA GLU A 115 -0.77 13.40 -14.49
C GLU A 115 -0.04 14.65 -14.94
N SER A 116 -0.75 15.52 -15.65
CA SER A 116 -0.23 16.80 -16.10
C SER A 116 -1.16 17.94 -15.75
N VAL A 117 -0.58 19.06 -15.38
CA VAL A 117 -1.29 20.33 -15.20
C VAL A 117 -0.54 21.40 -15.97
N LYS A 118 -1.20 21.99 -16.96
CA LYS A 118 -0.66 23.10 -17.73
C LYS A 118 -1.60 24.30 -17.63
N VAL A 119 -1.10 25.37 -17.04
CA VAL A 119 -1.77 26.67 -17.01
C VAL A 119 -0.77 27.69 -17.51
N PHE A 120 -1.10 28.32 -18.64
CA PHE A 120 -0.19 29.22 -19.35
C PHE A 120 0.39 30.30 -18.42
N GLY A 121 1.74 30.36 -18.36
CA GLY A 121 2.46 31.31 -17.53
C GLY A 121 2.41 31.04 -16.02
N LEU A 122 1.68 30.01 -15.56
CA LEU A 122 1.48 29.73 -14.13
C LEU A 122 1.99 28.35 -13.71
N LEU A 123 1.61 27.30 -14.42
CA LEU A 123 1.92 25.91 -14.09
C LEU A 123 2.26 25.10 -15.36
N ASP A 124 3.33 24.34 -15.31
CA ASP A 124 3.64 23.28 -16.27
C ASP A 124 4.28 22.13 -15.48
N ILE A 125 3.43 21.22 -15.04
CA ILE A 125 3.81 20.11 -14.16
C ILE A 125 3.38 18.81 -14.84
N GLU A 126 4.31 17.87 -14.95
CA GLU A 126 4.01 16.50 -15.36
C GLU A 126 4.67 15.54 -14.37
N VAL A 127 3.88 14.64 -13.80
CA VAL A 127 4.32 13.66 -12.80
C VAL A 127 3.82 12.26 -13.13
N ILE A 128 4.57 11.27 -12.66
CA ILE A 128 4.10 9.88 -12.62
C ILE A 128 3.39 9.69 -11.30
N ALA A 129 2.09 9.42 -11.36
CA ALA A 129 1.27 9.06 -10.21
C ALA A 129 1.14 7.53 -10.16
N ALA A 130 1.90 6.89 -9.29
CA ALA A 130 1.80 5.47 -9.05
C ALA A 130 0.63 5.19 -8.11
N GLY A 131 -0.30 4.33 -8.54
CA GLY A 131 -1.37 3.85 -7.67
C GLY A 131 -0.80 3.08 -6.50
N SER A 132 -1.13 3.50 -5.29
CA SER A 132 -0.68 2.85 -4.06
C SER A 132 -1.71 2.95 -2.95
N ILE A 133 -1.75 1.92 -2.10
CA ILE A 133 -2.47 1.91 -0.82
C ILE A 133 -1.46 1.66 0.29
N PHE A 134 -1.65 2.25 1.44
CA PHE A 134 -0.77 2.06 2.58
C PHE A 134 -1.51 2.29 3.90
N LEU A 135 -0.94 1.78 4.98
CA LEU A 135 -1.42 2.06 6.33
C LEU A 135 -0.87 3.40 6.79
N GLY A 136 -1.76 4.33 7.13
CA GLY A 136 -1.39 5.69 7.54
C GLY A 136 -2.40 6.74 7.06
N GLN A 137 -1.91 7.95 6.82
CA GLN A 137 -2.72 9.09 6.40
C GLN A 137 -2.01 9.93 5.33
N VAL A 138 -2.80 10.60 4.51
CA VAL A 138 -2.36 11.67 3.61
C VAL A 138 -2.93 12.99 4.12
N HIS A 139 -2.09 13.99 4.22
CA HIS A 139 -2.50 15.35 4.58
C HIS A 139 -2.78 16.17 3.32
N GLU A 140 -4.03 16.49 3.11
CA GLU A 140 -4.46 17.34 2.00
C GLU A 140 -4.60 18.82 2.40
N PRO A 141 -4.61 19.74 1.44
CA PRO A 141 -4.29 19.54 0.03
C PRO A 141 -2.78 19.42 -0.20
N ILE A 142 -2.39 18.70 -1.27
CA ILE A 142 -0.99 18.71 -1.71
C ILE A 142 -0.66 20.10 -2.25
N LYS A 143 0.30 20.78 -1.64
CA LYS A 143 0.62 22.20 -1.92
C LYS A 143 1.76 22.39 -2.93
N GLY A 144 2.43 21.33 -3.34
CA GLY A 144 3.54 21.41 -4.28
C GLY A 144 4.22 20.07 -4.53
N THR A 145 5.14 20.04 -5.48
CA THR A 145 5.85 18.85 -5.94
C THR A 145 7.25 18.68 -5.34
N LYS A 146 7.77 19.68 -4.61
CA LYS A 146 9.15 19.66 -4.08
C LYS A 146 9.37 18.58 -3.01
N ASN A 147 8.40 18.37 -2.14
CA ASN A 147 8.48 17.35 -1.09
C ASN A 147 7.09 16.72 -0.85
N PRO A 148 6.58 15.92 -1.78
CA PRO A 148 5.26 15.33 -1.64
C PRO A 148 5.19 14.34 -0.46
N GLN A 149 6.32 13.74 -0.08
CA GLN A 149 6.38 12.79 1.04
C GLN A 149 6.13 13.44 2.40
N ALA A 150 6.36 14.75 2.55
CA ALA A 150 6.05 15.47 3.79
C ALA A 150 4.54 15.47 4.12
N MET A 151 3.69 15.19 3.14
CA MET A 151 2.24 15.11 3.31
C MET A 151 1.78 13.67 3.65
N LEU A 152 2.70 12.72 3.76
CA LEU A 152 2.42 11.32 4.07
C LEU A 152 2.82 11.00 5.50
N GLN A 153 1.86 10.57 6.29
CA GLN A 153 2.11 9.98 7.60
C GLN A 153 1.95 8.47 7.47
N SER A 154 3.04 7.78 7.14
CA SER A 154 3.03 6.32 6.97
C SER A 154 3.13 5.59 8.30
N GLY A 155 2.38 4.50 8.40
CA GLY A 155 2.35 3.62 9.55
C GLY A 155 1.17 3.87 10.48
N ILE A 156 0.79 2.81 11.17
CA ILE A 156 -0.23 2.80 12.22
C ILE A 156 0.36 2.13 13.45
N GLU A 157 -0.22 2.37 14.60
CA GLU A 157 0.12 1.63 15.81
C GLU A 157 -0.27 0.16 15.66
N PHE A 158 0.68 -0.72 15.97
CA PHE A 158 0.49 -2.16 15.89
C PHE A 158 1.20 -2.86 17.03
N THR A 159 0.44 -3.50 17.92
CA THR A 159 0.95 -4.05 19.18
C THR A 159 1.23 -5.54 19.15
N LYS A 160 0.92 -6.23 18.03
CA LYS A 160 1.09 -7.66 17.87
C LYS A 160 2.45 -8.00 17.24
N ARG A 161 2.84 -9.28 17.31
CA ARG A 161 4.06 -9.82 16.68
C ARG A 161 3.66 -10.79 15.56
N PRO A 162 3.37 -10.31 14.36
CA PRO A 162 2.99 -11.18 13.26
C PRO A 162 4.20 -11.98 12.76
N LYS A 163 3.95 -13.19 12.28
CA LYS A 163 4.96 -14.03 11.61
C LYS A 163 4.97 -13.82 10.10
N ALA A 164 3.81 -13.46 9.55
CA ALA A 164 3.62 -13.28 8.12
C ALA A 164 2.51 -12.27 7.83
N ILE A 165 2.48 -11.77 6.61
CA ILE A 165 1.32 -11.09 6.04
C ILE A 165 0.70 -12.00 4.98
N ARG A 166 -0.64 -12.00 4.89
CA ARG A 166 -1.41 -12.74 3.89
C ARG A 166 -2.34 -11.80 3.15
N PHE A 167 -2.37 -11.91 1.82
CA PHE A 167 -3.26 -11.12 0.96
C PHE A 167 -3.49 -11.80 -0.39
N ASP A 168 -4.57 -11.41 -1.04
CA ASP A 168 -4.87 -11.81 -2.41
C ASP A 168 -4.40 -10.73 -3.38
N TYR A 169 -3.92 -11.14 -4.54
CA TYR A 169 -3.50 -10.18 -5.55
C TYR A 169 -3.67 -10.70 -6.97
N LYS A 170 -3.75 -9.76 -7.89
CA LYS A 170 -3.63 -9.99 -9.33
C LYS A 170 -2.75 -8.88 -9.90
N THR A 171 -1.79 -9.24 -10.74
CA THR A 171 -0.88 -8.26 -11.35
C THR A 171 -1.04 -8.22 -12.86
N LYS A 172 -0.97 -7.00 -13.42
CA LYS A 172 -0.88 -6.77 -14.85
C LYS A 172 0.28 -5.82 -15.13
N LEU A 173 1.32 -6.34 -15.75
CA LEU A 173 2.56 -5.62 -16.04
C LEU A 173 2.83 -5.62 -17.54
N ALA A 174 3.49 -4.59 -18.05
CA ALA A 174 3.90 -4.54 -19.43
C ALA A 174 4.89 -5.66 -19.77
N SER A 175 4.75 -6.25 -20.94
CA SER A 175 5.66 -7.28 -21.47
C SER A 175 6.97 -6.71 -22.05
N SER A 176 6.97 -5.42 -22.38
CA SER A 176 8.10 -4.69 -22.99
C SER A 176 8.66 -3.64 -22.04
N THR A 177 9.76 -3.02 -22.42
CA THR A 177 10.35 -1.90 -21.72
C THR A 177 9.37 -0.75 -21.61
N ASN A 178 9.05 -0.35 -20.37
CA ASN A 178 8.09 0.71 -20.08
C ASN A 178 8.52 1.62 -18.92
N ARG A 179 9.76 1.48 -18.41
CA ARG A 179 10.25 2.36 -17.35
C ARG A 179 10.53 3.75 -17.90
N VAL A 180 10.05 4.72 -17.14
CA VAL A 180 10.29 6.13 -17.43
C VAL A 180 10.73 6.83 -16.16
N ARG A 181 11.53 7.87 -16.35
CA ARG A 181 11.86 8.86 -15.33
C ARG A 181 11.14 10.14 -15.69
N SER A 182 10.42 10.71 -14.74
CA SER A 182 9.86 12.05 -14.83
C SER A 182 10.27 12.83 -13.59
N THR A 183 10.64 14.08 -13.75
CA THR A 183 10.89 15.02 -12.65
C THR A 183 9.93 16.17 -12.84
N GLY A 184 9.25 16.65 -11.80
CA GLY A 184 8.08 17.55 -11.85
C GLY A 184 8.18 18.83 -12.71
N PHE A 185 9.31 19.06 -13.36
CA PHE A 185 9.51 20.20 -14.28
C PHE A 185 10.10 19.76 -15.62
N SER A 186 10.08 18.47 -15.96
CA SER A 186 10.87 18.04 -17.08
C SER A 186 10.37 16.83 -17.82
N ARG A 187 11.04 16.64 -18.91
CA ARG A 187 10.91 15.60 -19.89
C ARG A 187 10.74 14.22 -19.29
N LYS A 188 9.78 13.49 -19.79
CA LYS A 188 9.78 12.04 -19.71
C LYS A 188 11.04 11.49 -20.38
N THR A 189 11.76 10.67 -19.67
CA THR A 189 12.91 9.94 -20.22
C THR A 189 12.65 8.45 -20.09
N THR A 190 12.62 7.73 -21.19
CA THR A 190 12.59 6.27 -21.17
C THR A 190 13.93 5.76 -20.64
N ILE A 191 13.87 4.84 -19.71
CA ILE A 191 15.05 4.18 -19.15
C ILE A 191 14.93 2.67 -19.35
N PRO A 192 16.04 1.92 -19.41
CA PRO A 192 15.98 0.47 -19.59
C PRO A 192 15.22 -0.25 -18.51
N GLY A 193 14.51 -1.30 -18.89
CA GLY A 193 13.81 -2.21 -18.00
C GLY A 193 12.29 -2.04 -18.00
N ARG A 194 11.63 -2.87 -17.22
CA ARG A 194 10.18 -2.87 -17.02
C ARG A 194 9.85 -2.39 -15.63
N ASP A 195 8.68 -1.82 -15.47
CA ASP A 195 8.12 -1.52 -14.16
C ASP A 195 7.90 -2.79 -13.34
N SER A 196 7.82 -2.58 -12.03
CA SER A 196 7.51 -3.63 -11.07
C SER A 196 6.52 -3.13 -10.03
N ILE A 197 5.74 -4.05 -9.49
CA ILE A 197 4.87 -3.79 -8.34
C ILE A 197 5.62 -4.25 -7.10
N ALA A 198 5.47 -3.53 -6.00
CA ALA A 198 6.05 -3.91 -4.72
C ALA A 198 5.02 -3.88 -3.61
N VAL A 199 5.03 -4.91 -2.75
CA VAL A 199 4.38 -4.90 -1.44
C VAL A 199 5.47 -4.88 -0.39
N ILE A 200 5.40 -3.90 0.50
CA ILE A 200 6.43 -3.67 1.50
C ILE A 200 5.76 -3.58 2.88
N LEU A 201 6.22 -4.39 3.81
CA LEU A 201 5.81 -4.31 5.20
C LEU A 201 7.04 -4.06 6.07
N LEU A 202 6.95 -3.04 6.91
CA LEU A 202 8.01 -2.62 7.81
C LEU A 202 7.46 -2.56 9.23
N LEU A 203 7.93 -3.45 10.09
CA LEU A 203 7.63 -3.39 11.51
C LEU A 203 8.72 -2.63 12.24
N GLN A 204 8.31 -1.67 13.05
CA GLN A 204 9.22 -0.84 13.85
C GLN A 204 8.76 -0.81 15.30
N LYS A 205 9.69 -0.99 16.23
CA LYS A 205 9.50 -0.55 17.59
C LYS A 205 9.79 0.94 17.64
N ARG A 206 8.83 1.74 18.07
CA ARG A 206 8.96 3.19 18.22
C ARG A 206 8.78 3.58 19.68
N TRP A 207 9.57 4.52 20.15
CA TRP A 207 9.46 5.08 21.50
C TRP A 207 9.93 6.51 21.48
N GLU A 208 9.55 7.23 22.52
CA GLU A 208 9.91 8.62 22.76
C GLU A 208 10.65 8.71 24.11
N ASP A 209 11.68 9.54 24.18
CA ASP A 209 12.36 9.83 25.43
C ASP A 209 11.66 10.97 26.19
N LYS A 210 12.21 11.31 27.35
CA LYS A 210 11.63 12.37 28.22
C LYS A 210 11.75 13.76 27.61
N GLU A 211 12.65 13.95 26.68
CA GLU A 211 12.92 15.19 25.94
C GLU A 211 12.05 15.33 24.67
N GLY A 212 11.21 14.31 24.38
CA GLY A 212 10.35 14.29 23.19
C GLY A 212 11.05 13.82 21.90
N ASN A 213 12.26 13.26 21.99
CA ASN A 213 12.94 12.69 20.83
C ASN A 213 12.33 11.34 20.48
N VAL A 214 12.04 11.16 19.20
CA VAL A 214 11.45 9.93 18.68
C VAL A 214 12.51 9.00 18.11
N TYR A 215 12.53 7.79 18.63
CA TYR A 215 13.41 6.73 18.18
C TYR A 215 12.64 5.62 17.52
N SER A 216 13.26 4.96 16.55
CA SER A 216 12.69 3.77 15.92
C SER A 216 13.75 2.70 15.67
N LYS A 217 13.35 1.44 15.85
CA LYS A 217 14.17 0.28 15.53
C LYS A 217 13.35 -0.68 14.65
N ARG A 218 13.89 -1.04 13.48
CA ARG A 218 13.31 -2.05 12.61
C ARG A 218 13.36 -3.41 13.30
N VAL A 219 12.20 -4.09 13.37
CA VAL A 219 12.06 -5.41 14.02
C VAL A 219 11.52 -6.48 13.08
N GLY A 220 11.00 -6.08 11.92
CA GLY A 220 10.57 -7.00 10.87
C GLY A 220 10.49 -6.29 9.53
N THR A 221 10.73 -7.05 8.45
CA THR A 221 10.68 -6.53 7.08
C THR A 221 10.22 -7.65 6.15
N MET A 222 9.19 -7.37 5.34
CA MET A 222 8.84 -8.15 4.17
C MET A 222 8.87 -7.24 2.95
N VAL A 223 9.50 -7.67 1.87
CA VAL A 223 9.50 -6.99 0.57
C VAL A 223 9.24 -8.02 -0.51
N GLN A 224 8.08 -7.91 -1.14
CA GLN A 224 7.73 -8.72 -2.29
C GLN A 224 7.68 -7.86 -3.54
N ARG A 225 8.34 -8.29 -4.60
CA ARG A 225 8.33 -7.63 -5.92
C ARG A 225 7.73 -8.55 -6.97
N TYR A 226 6.87 -7.99 -7.80
CA TYR A 226 6.27 -8.66 -8.92
C TYR A 226 6.77 -8.00 -10.21
N ILE A 227 7.35 -8.81 -11.08
CA ILE A 227 7.92 -8.39 -12.37
C ILE A 227 7.21 -9.05 -13.56
N GLN A 228 6.18 -9.84 -13.27
CA GLN A 228 5.36 -10.55 -14.27
C GLN A 228 3.88 -10.42 -13.92
N SER A 229 3.05 -10.50 -14.94
CA SER A 229 1.60 -10.60 -14.78
C SER A 229 1.23 -11.98 -14.23
N THR A 230 0.11 -12.05 -13.52
CA THR A 230 -0.52 -13.32 -13.13
C THR A 230 -1.63 -13.70 -14.12
N ASP A 231 -1.87 -14.99 -14.34
CA ASP A 231 -2.97 -15.45 -15.20
C ASP A 231 -4.35 -15.18 -14.59
N GLY A 232 -4.42 -15.03 -13.29
CA GLY A 232 -5.62 -14.77 -12.51
C GLY A 232 -5.29 -14.24 -11.14
N TRP A 233 -6.23 -14.41 -10.22
CA TRP A 233 -6.03 -14.10 -8.81
C TRP A 233 -5.16 -15.14 -8.13
N VAL A 234 -4.17 -14.67 -7.38
CA VAL A 234 -3.41 -15.46 -6.42
C VAL A 234 -4.03 -15.23 -5.07
N ASN A 235 -4.69 -16.25 -4.54
CA ASN A 235 -5.42 -16.16 -3.29
C ASN A 235 -4.53 -16.61 -2.12
N GLU A 236 -4.73 -15.98 -0.96
CA GLU A 236 -4.10 -16.32 0.32
C GLU A 236 -2.57 -16.38 0.27
N ALA A 237 -1.95 -15.59 -0.60
CA ALA A 237 -0.51 -15.52 -0.70
C ALA A 237 0.09 -15.05 0.64
N THR A 238 0.92 -15.90 1.23
CA THR A 238 1.48 -15.69 2.57
C THR A 238 2.99 -15.43 2.48
N TYR A 239 3.42 -14.33 3.07
CA TYR A 239 4.81 -13.89 3.05
C TYR A 239 5.34 -13.70 4.48
N PRO A 240 6.42 -14.38 4.87
CA PRO A 240 7.02 -14.23 6.20
C PRO A 240 7.62 -12.82 6.39
N ILE A 241 7.69 -12.39 7.67
CA ILE A 241 8.23 -11.08 8.06
C ILE A 241 9.56 -11.25 8.76
#